data_838cfecdce54ceef569e8f05bbffd990
#
_entry.id   838cfecdce54ceef569e8f05bbffd990
#
_cell.length_a   1.000
_cell.length_b   1.000
_cell.length_c   1.000
_cell.angle_alpha   90.00
_cell.angle_beta   90.00
_cell.angle_gamma   90.00
#
_symmetry.space_group_name_H-M   'P 1'
#
loop_
_entity.id
_entity.type
_entity.pdbx_description
1 polymer ?
#
loop_
_entity_poly.entity_id
_entity_poly.type
_entity_poly.pdbx_seq_one_letter_code
_entity_poly.pdbx_strand_id
1 'polypeptide(L)'
;AFMTISEPAGGGLDVTPEKAMAAIRAKGIAFGVIESAVSEAVEQRRYGENVCVARWKPPVNGVDGTIEYYFKKESTFKPIEDENGNVDYKNLGLVRNIYHGTPIAKITPPTEGTPGTDIMGKPVAQKHGVPAKFSVGKGTELVNDGTEIIASVDGNLVYTNGSFCIEESLLIRGDVDVSSGNIDFIGDIMVKGNVMEGFSVTSKKNVTIFGTVTNGTVTADGNITIKLGSINSKLHSEKGSIKLDFCQNSSVWAAFNVEASSFIGGDVYAGKKLIASGKGILVGGKYTALEDISASVIGSDNYTKTMITLGNNAVLSEEMEGHKHKVAELEDKLDQLGKIVTTLTEMAKVSKLSPQREQMKVEAMRSRFQMQGEIKRLNNRIAEIET
;
A
#
# COMPACT_ATOMS: atom_id res chain seq x y z
N ALA A 1 53.91 22.01 9.73
CA ALA A 1 55.22 22.66 9.62
C ALA A 1 56.28 21.82 10.36
N PHE A 2 57.47 21.89 9.84
CA PHE A 2 58.63 21.23 10.48
C PHE A 2 59.66 22.28 10.86
N MET A 3 60.35 22.04 11.95
CA MET A 3 61.45 22.85 12.47
C MET A 3 62.71 21.98 12.49
N THR A 4 63.84 22.54 12.12
CA THR A 4 65.15 21.90 12.27
C THR A 4 66.01 22.84 13.15
N ILE A 5 66.62 22.34 14.14
CA ILE A 5 67.56 23.09 15.02
C ILE A 5 69.01 22.72 14.59
N SER A 6 69.83 23.73 14.35
CA SER A 6 71.25 23.53 14.07
C SER A 6 72.08 23.62 15.32
N GLU A 7 73.26 22.91 15.37
CA GLU A 7 74.24 23.04 16.46
C GLU A 7 74.77 24.46 16.51
N PRO A 8 75.03 24.98 17.74
CA PRO A 8 75.64 26.30 17.90
C PRO A 8 76.99 26.33 17.23
N ALA A 9 77.25 27.28 16.34
CA ALA A 9 78.59 27.47 15.71
C ALA A 9 79.35 28.58 16.38
N GLY A 10 80.70 28.41 16.50
CA GLY A 10 81.66 29.46 16.95
C GLY A 10 81.47 30.02 18.37
N GLY A 11 80.96 29.19 19.33
CA GLY A 11 80.70 29.60 20.72
C GLY A 11 79.37 30.28 20.95
N GLY A 12 78.46 30.13 20.00
CA GLY A 12 77.05 30.61 20.12
C GLY A 12 76.30 29.91 21.26
N LEU A 13 75.25 30.56 21.75
CA LEU A 13 74.31 29.98 22.74
C LEU A 13 73.32 29.07 22.08
N ASP A 14 72.96 27.99 22.76
CA ASP A 14 71.84 27.12 22.34
C ASP A 14 70.50 27.91 22.18
N VAL A 15 69.69 27.46 21.34
CA VAL A 15 68.30 28.00 21.14
C VAL A 15 67.49 27.66 22.40
N THR A 16 66.71 28.61 22.90
CA THR A 16 65.72 28.36 23.97
C THR A 16 64.33 28.09 23.39
N PRO A 17 63.44 27.40 24.14
CA PRO A 17 62.06 27.15 23.66
C PRO A 17 61.34 28.45 23.28
N GLU A 18 61.56 29.55 24.04
CA GLU A 18 60.93 30.85 23.75
C GLU A 18 61.43 31.43 22.43
N LYS A 19 62.73 31.31 22.11
CA LYS A 19 63.27 31.77 20.83
C LYS A 19 62.83 30.95 19.68
N ALA A 20 62.66 29.62 19.86
CA ALA A 20 62.08 28.72 18.83
C ALA A 20 60.63 29.07 18.59
N MET A 21 59.85 29.28 19.64
CA MET A 21 58.46 29.70 19.51
C MET A 21 58.31 31.08 18.84
N ALA A 22 59.16 32.03 19.16
CA ALA A 22 59.21 33.34 18.53
C ALA A 22 59.52 33.23 17.03
N ALA A 23 60.44 32.38 16.63
CA ALA A 23 60.80 32.10 15.24
C ALA A 23 59.62 31.47 14.46
N ILE A 24 58.91 30.53 15.08
CA ILE A 24 57.73 29.92 14.52
C ILE A 24 56.61 30.99 14.26
N ARG A 25 56.36 31.84 15.25
CA ARG A 25 55.41 32.95 15.11
C ARG A 25 55.85 33.98 14.07
N ALA A 26 57.15 34.31 14.02
CA ALA A 26 57.70 35.21 12.99
C ALA A 26 57.55 34.70 11.55
N LYS A 27 57.45 33.36 11.36
CA LYS A 27 57.11 32.73 10.06
C LYS A 27 55.61 32.72 9.75
N GLY A 28 54.79 33.37 10.56
CA GLY A 28 53.34 33.47 10.35
C GLY A 28 52.59 32.22 10.78
N ILE A 29 53.20 31.28 11.50
CA ILE A 29 52.51 30.08 12.01
C ILE A 29 51.73 30.47 13.26
N ALA A 30 50.39 30.49 13.12
CA ALA A 30 49.45 30.97 14.14
C ALA A 30 48.48 29.85 14.62
N PHE A 31 48.38 28.73 13.92
CA PHE A 31 47.46 27.67 14.26
C PHE A 31 48.12 26.30 14.37
N GLY A 32 47.62 25.48 15.31
CA GLY A 32 48.00 24.08 15.47
C GLY A 32 49.46 23.87 15.92
N VAL A 33 50.07 24.88 16.55
CA VAL A 33 51.44 24.79 17.11
C VAL A 33 51.46 23.74 18.21
N ILE A 34 52.46 22.85 18.15
CA ILE A 34 52.68 21.75 19.13
C ILE A 34 53.80 22.22 20.07
N GLU A 35 53.44 23.01 21.07
CA GLU A 35 54.40 23.60 21.99
C GLU A 35 55.27 22.55 22.70
N SER A 36 54.68 21.40 23.08
CA SER A 36 55.40 20.28 23.68
C SER A 36 56.50 19.73 22.75
N ALA A 37 56.23 19.61 21.45
CA ALA A 37 57.21 19.11 20.49
C ALA A 37 58.36 20.12 20.27
N VAL A 38 58.06 21.43 20.35
CA VAL A 38 59.08 22.48 20.27
C VAL A 38 59.98 22.45 21.51
N SER A 39 59.38 22.40 22.70
CA SER A 39 60.15 22.34 23.98
C SER A 39 60.97 21.08 24.05
N GLU A 40 60.42 19.91 23.75
CA GLU A 40 61.14 18.63 23.75
C GLU A 40 62.31 18.60 22.77
N ALA A 41 62.11 19.13 21.54
CA ALA A 41 63.15 19.18 20.52
C ALA A 41 64.34 20.05 20.95
N VAL A 42 64.09 21.17 21.66
CA VAL A 42 65.09 22.07 22.17
C VAL A 42 65.79 21.47 23.39
N GLU A 43 65.11 20.94 24.39
CA GLU A 43 65.60 20.38 25.60
C GLU A 43 66.45 19.13 25.37
N GLN A 44 66.03 18.27 24.43
CA GLN A 44 66.74 17.05 24.04
C GLN A 44 67.85 17.30 23.03
N ARG A 45 68.07 18.55 22.59
CA ARG A 45 69.10 18.95 21.60
C ARG A 45 69.07 18.14 20.32
N ARG A 46 67.82 17.96 19.75
CA ARG A 46 67.57 17.18 18.51
C ARG A 46 68.08 17.94 17.28
N TYR A 47 69.41 18.10 17.19
CA TYR A 47 70.01 18.81 16.07
C TYR A 47 69.92 18.05 14.76
N GLY A 48 69.65 18.76 13.68
CA GLY A 48 69.52 18.20 12.34
C GLY A 48 68.24 17.41 12.08
N GLU A 49 67.41 17.19 13.11
CA GLU A 49 66.15 16.48 12.95
C GLU A 49 65.00 17.40 12.50
N ASN A 50 64.13 16.87 11.64
CA ASN A 50 62.89 17.53 11.24
C ASN A 50 61.78 17.22 12.26
N VAL A 51 61.50 18.14 13.15
CA VAL A 51 60.45 18.02 14.19
C VAL A 51 59.17 18.69 13.72
N CYS A 52 58.07 17.97 13.74
CA CYS A 52 56.75 18.53 13.41
C CYS A 52 56.26 19.46 14.51
N VAL A 53 56.26 20.76 14.25
CA VAL A 53 55.94 21.82 15.24
C VAL A 53 54.58 22.47 15.06
N ALA A 54 53.91 22.23 13.92
CA ALA A 54 52.54 22.68 13.76
C ALA A 54 51.80 21.77 12.76
N ARG A 55 50.54 21.51 13.07
CA ARG A 55 49.65 20.75 12.22
C ARG A 55 48.43 21.57 11.85
N TRP A 56 48.04 21.51 10.59
CA TRP A 56 46.80 22.10 10.12
C TRP A 56 45.62 21.23 10.53
N LYS A 57 44.42 21.83 10.59
CA LYS A 57 43.17 21.09 10.75
C LYS A 57 42.57 20.89 9.34
N PRO A 58 42.50 19.67 8.83
CA PRO A 58 41.89 19.45 7.51
C PRO A 58 40.43 19.79 7.54
N PRO A 59 39.86 20.25 6.41
CA PRO A 59 38.43 20.43 6.29
C PRO A 59 37.72 19.06 6.32
N VAL A 60 36.53 19.03 6.87
CA VAL A 60 35.64 17.85 6.78
C VAL A 60 34.62 18.17 5.70
N ASN A 61 34.68 17.44 4.60
CA ASN A 61 33.73 17.62 3.51
C ASN A 61 32.32 17.23 3.94
N GLY A 62 31.33 17.89 3.36
CA GLY A 62 29.94 17.52 3.49
C GLY A 62 29.65 16.16 2.81
N VAL A 63 28.60 15.53 3.28
CA VAL A 63 28.09 14.27 2.72
C VAL A 63 26.96 14.62 1.74
N ASP A 64 26.94 13.96 0.58
CA ASP A 64 25.90 14.15 -0.41
C ASP A 64 24.54 13.69 0.12
N GLY A 65 23.49 14.37 -0.29
CA GLY A 65 22.12 13.97 0.00
C GLY A 65 21.78 12.64 -0.69
N THR A 66 20.92 11.87 -0.05
CA THR A 66 20.47 10.56 -0.55
C THR A 66 18.95 10.48 -0.60
N ILE A 67 18.44 9.60 -1.47
CA ILE A 67 17.03 9.23 -1.50
C ILE A 67 16.91 7.73 -1.33
N GLU A 68 16.06 7.33 -0.40
CA GLU A 68 15.72 5.95 -0.11
C GLU A 68 14.24 5.72 -0.46
N TYR A 69 13.99 4.80 -1.41
CA TYR A 69 12.63 4.45 -1.82
C TYR A 69 12.16 3.23 -1.03
N TYR A 70 10.95 3.29 -0.48
CA TYR A 70 10.32 2.17 0.23
C TYR A 70 9.79 1.08 -0.72
N PHE A 71 9.68 1.38 -2.02
CA PHE A 71 9.20 0.45 -3.04
C PHE A 71 10.29 0.15 -4.07
N LYS A 72 10.27 -1.09 -4.59
CA LYS A 72 11.14 -1.48 -5.69
C LYS A 72 10.72 -0.76 -6.97
N LYS A 73 11.69 -0.23 -7.71
CA LYS A 73 11.49 0.47 -9.00
C LYS A 73 11.03 -0.48 -10.09
N GLU A 74 11.42 -1.74 -10.01
CA GLU A 74 11.03 -2.76 -10.99
C GLU A 74 9.76 -3.46 -10.53
N SER A 75 8.79 -3.54 -11.42
CA SER A 75 7.62 -4.41 -11.25
C SER A 75 7.99 -5.80 -11.78
N THR A 76 8.62 -6.63 -10.97
CA THR A 76 8.83 -8.02 -11.31
C THR A 76 7.54 -8.78 -11.06
N PHE A 77 6.77 -9.02 -12.10
CA PHE A 77 5.61 -9.89 -12.09
C PHE A 77 6.09 -11.34 -11.93
N LYS A 78 6.16 -11.80 -10.72
CA LYS A 78 6.44 -13.21 -10.43
C LYS A 78 5.28 -13.74 -9.61
N PRO A 79 4.79 -14.94 -9.95
CA PRO A 79 3.82 -15.62 -9.12
C PRO A 79 4.31 -15.69 -7.68
N ILE A 80 3.42 -15.52 -6.73
CA ILE A 80 3.76 -15.61 -5.31
C ILE A 80 3.85 -17.09 -4.96
N GLU A 81 5.02 -17.52 -4.49
CA GLU A 81 5.24 -18.87 -3.95
C GLU A 81 4.91 -18.85 -2.45
N ASP A 82 4.04 -19.74 -2.01
CA ASP A 82 3.71 -19.91 -0.60
C ASP A 82 4.81 -20.67 0.16
N GLU A 83 4.71 -20.71 1.49
CA GLU A 83 5.67 -21.42 2.36
C GLU A 83 5.76 -22.94 2.08
N ASN A 84 4.83 -23.50 1.32
CA ASN A 84 4.76 -24.92 0.95
C ASN A 84 5.25 -25.19 -0.49
N GLY A 85 5.73 -24.16 -1.20
CA GLY A 85 6.20 -24.27 -2.58
C GLY A 85 5.08 -24.27 -3.63
N ASN A 86 3.83 -23.93 -3.26
CA ASN A 86 2.75 -23.78 -4.23
C ASN A 86 2.84 -22.38 -4.86
N VAL A 87 2.69 -22.33 -6.16
CA VAL A 87 2.77 -21.09 -6.94
C VAL A 87 1.36 -20.60 -7.26
N ASP A 88 1.01 -19.41 -6.76
CA ASP A 88 -0.27 -18.79 -7.08
C ASP A 88 -0.18 -18.03 -8.41
N TYR A 89 -0.59 -18.70 -9.49
CA TYR A 89 -0.64 -18.11 -10.83
C TYR A 89 -1.81 -17.14 -11.03
N LYS A 90 -2.72 -17.02 -10.06
CA LYS A 90 -3.86 -16.09 -10.14
C LYS A 90 -3.56 -14.73 -9.53
N ASN A 91 -2.58 -14.62 -8.63
CA ASN A 91 -2.20 -13.37 -7.98
C ASN A 91 -0.77 -12.98 -8.38
N LEU A 92 -0.65 -12.32 -9.53
CA LEU A 92 0.65 -11.94 -10.11
C LEU A 92 1.21 -10.60 -9.58
N GLY A 93 0.47 -9.91 -8.71
CA GLY A 93 0.89 -8.62 -8.16
C GLY A 93 1.03 -7.49 -9.20
N LEU A 94 0.23 -7.54 -10.28
CA LEU A 94 0.20 -6.51 -11.33
C LEU A 94 -0.17 -5.12 -10.80
N VAL A 95 -0.93 -5.07 -9.73
CA VAL A 95 -1.47 -3.86 -9.13
C VAL A 95 -0.80 -3.64 -7.78
N ARG A 96 -0.26 -2.44 -7.60
CA ARG A 96 0.30 -2.02 -6.33
C ARG A 96 -0.57 -0.91 -5.74
N ASN A 97 -1.61 -1.30 -5.02
CA ASN A 97 -2.52 -0.37 -4.36
C ASN A 97 -1.78 0.47 -3.33
N ILE A 98 -1.91 1.78 -3.43
CA ILE A 98 -1.36 2.76 -2.49
C ILE A 98 -2.45 3.75 -2.09
N TYR A 99 -2.45 4.16 -0.83
CA TYR A 99 -3.42 5.09 -0.29
C TYR A 99 -2.79 6.45 -0.05
N HIS A 100 -3.60 7.50 -0.11
CA HIS A 100 -3.20 8.86 0.26
C HIS A 100 -2.44 8.88 1.59
N GLY A 101 -1.36 9.67 1.66
CA GLY A 101 -0.51 9.78 2.85
C GLY A 101 0.52 8.66 3.01
N THR A 102 0.51 7.62 2.16
CA THR A 102 1.51 6.54 2.26
C THR A 102 2.89 7.04 1.86
N PRO A 103 3.94 6.86 2.69
CA PRO A 103 5.30 7.28 2.35
C PRO A 103 5.87 6.42 1.21
N ILE A 104 6.47 7.11 0.21
CA ILE A 104 7.07 6.50 -0.98
C ILE A 104 8.58 6.53 -0.92
N ALA A 105 9.15 7.66 -0.46
CA ALA A 105 10.59 7.82 -0.34
C ALA A 105 10.96 8.77 0.79
N LYS A 106 12.12 8.51 1.40
CA LYS A 106 12.78 9.38 2.35
C LYS A 106 13.97 10.05 1.70
N ILE A 107 14.09 11.37 1.89
CA ILE A 107 15.17 12.18 1.37
C ILE A 107 16.02 12.66 2.55
N THR A 108 17.29 12.36 2.50
CA THR A 108 18.26 12.89 3.47
C THR A 108 18.98 14.06 2.81
N PRO A 109 18.87 15.29 3.37
CA PRO A 109 19.54 16.46 2.80
C PRO A 109 21.06 16.33 2.88
N PRO A 110 21.80 17.01 2.01
CA PRO A 110 23.25 17.06 2.09
C PRO A 110 23.70 17.83 3.31
N THR A 111 24.94 17.56 3.76
CA THR A 111 25.55 18.33 4.85
C THR A 111 26.57 19.32 4.29
N GLU A 112 26.74 20.45 4.99
CA GLU A 112 27.66 21.53 4.57
C GLU A 112 29.13 21.18 4.78
N GLY A 113 29.43 20.25 5.69
CA GLY A 113 30.78 19.99 6.17
C GLY A 113 31.27 21.12 7.09
N THR A 114 32.54 21.06 7.46
CA THR A 114 33.20 22.07 8.31
C THR A 114 34.52 22.52 7.69
N PRO A 115 34.81 23.84 7.66
CA PRO A 115 36.05 24.33 7.12
C PRO A 115 37.25 23.86 8.01
N GLY A 116 38.35 23.63 7.35
CA GLY A 116 39.66 23.42 8.01
C GLY A 116 40.32 24.74 8.37
N THR A 117 41.51 24.66 8.98
CA THR A 117 42.35 25.82 9.26
C THR A 117 43.79 25.46 8.89
N ASP A 118 44.43 26.26 8.08
CA ASP A 118 45.84 26.08 7.77
C ASP A 118 46.74 26.48 8.97
N ILE A 119 48.04 26.23 8.87
CA ILE A 119 48.96 26.59 9.93
C ILE A 119 49.14 28.11 10.11
N MET A 120 48.73 28.93 9.16
CA MET A 120 48.75 30.40 9.22
C MET A 120 47.46 30.95 9.85
N GLY A 121 46.49 30.09 10.21
CA GLY A 121 45.20 30.46 10.76
C GLY A 121 44.14 30.82 9.69
N LYS A 122 44.40 30.61 8.40
CA LYS A 122 43.46 30.86 7.32
C LYS A 122 42.51 29.70 7.18
N PRO A 123 41.22 29.98 6.95
CA PRO A 123 40.22 28.93 6.70
C PRO A 123 40.54 28.19 5.39
N VAL A 124 40.48 26.87 5.45
CA VAL A 124 40.55 25.99 4.27
C VAL A 124 39.12 25.51 3.96
N ALA A 125 38.61 25.88 2.78
CA ALA A 125 37.27 25.57 2.40
C ALA A 125 37.04 24.04 2.30
N GLN A 126 35.93 23.61 2.86
CA GLN A 126 35.37 22.24 2.65
C GLN A 126 34.62 22.18 1.31
N LYS A 127 34.34 20.98 0.85
CA LYS A 127 33.37 20.73 -0.20
C LYS A 127 31.99 20.53 0.44
N HIS A 128 30.99 21.24 -0.05
CA HIS A 128 29.60 21.02 0.35
C HIS A 128 29.07 19.73 -0.28
N GLY A 129 28.21 19.02 0.41
CA GLY A 129 27.47 17.90 -0.16
C GLY A 129 26.49 18.37 -1.23
N VAL A 130 26.26 17.54 -2.23
CA VAL A 130 25.36 17.82 -3.36
C VAL A 130 23.98 17.23 -3.03
N PRO A 131 22.88 17.97 -3.25
CA PRO A 131 21.53 17.44 -3.08
C PRO A 131 21.24 16.23 -3.96
N ALA A 132 20.49 15.26 -3.44
CA ALA A 132 20.03 14.12 -4.22
C ALA A 132 19.14 14.58 -5.38
N LYS A 133 19.37 14.01 -6.57
CA LYS A 133 18.53 14.28 -7.74
C LYS A 133 17.32 13.36 -7.71
N PHE A 134 16.14 13.94 -7.67
CA PHE A 134 14.86 13.22 -7.76
C PHE A 134 13.82 14.09 -8.47
N SER A 135 12.73 13.47 -8.88
CA SER A 135 11.55 14.16 -9.41
C SER A 135 10.30 13.69 -8.69
N VAL A 136 9.42 14.61 -8.35
CA VAL A 136 8.10 14.32 -7.81
C VAL A 136 7.20 13.93 -8.97
N GLY A 137 6.64 12.73 -8.92
CA GLY A 137 5.78 12.20 -9.97
C GLY A 137 4.32 12.64 -9.81
N LYS A 138 3.50 12.34 -10.83
CA LYS A 138 2.05 12.59 -10.75
C LYS A 138 1.43 11.81 -9.59
N GLY A 139 0.57 12.45 -8.82
CA GLY A 139 -0.10 11.84 -7.67
C GLY A 139 0.80 11.62 -6.45
N THR A 140 1.99 12.23 -6.43
CA THR A 140 2.88 12.26 -5.27
C THR A 140 3.15 13.69 -4.85
N GLU A 141 3.48 13.90 -3.60
CA GLU A 141 3.82 15.23 -3.07
C GLU A 141 5.02 15.16 -2.12
N LEU A 142 5.71 16.30 -2.03
CA LEU A 142 6.86 16.48 -1.16
C LEU A 142 6.41 17.15 0.13
N VAL A 143 6.68 16.53 1.27
CA VAL A 143 6.26 16.98 2.59
C VAL A 143 7.45 17.03 3.55
N ASN A 144 7.20 17.45 4.80
CA ASN A 144 8.19 17.50 5.87
C ASN A 144 9.45 18.29 5.46
N ASP A 145 9.25 19.55 4.97
CA ASP A 145 10.33 20.45 4.52
C ASP A 145 11.24 19.80 3.45
N GLY A 146 10.67 18.98 2.60
CA GLY A 146 11.38 18.37 1.47
C GLY A 146 12.15 17.09 1.82
N THR A 147 11.86 16.47 2.96
CA THR A 147 12.54 15.25 3.40
C THR A 147 11.77 13.98 3.14
N GLU A 148 10.53 14.05 2.67
CA GLU A 148 9.70 12.89 2.41
C GLU A 148 8.80 13.08 1.19
N ILE A 149 8.66 12.01 0.38
CA ILE A 149 7.69 11.94 -0.72
C ILE A 149 6.58 10.99 -0.29
N ILE A 150 5.33 11.46 -0.33
CA ILE A 150 4.14 10.68 -0.01
C ILE A 150 3.18 10.60 -1.20
N ALA A 151 2.22 9.68 -1.10
CA ALA A 151 1.09 9.59 -2.01
C ALA A 151 0.11 10.74 -1.75
N SER A 152 -0.25 11.53 -2.76
CA SER A 152 -1.26 12.60 -2.66
C SER A 152 -2.65 12.15 -3.08
N VAL A 153 -2.80 10.95 -3.64
CA VAL A 153 -4.05 10.33 -4.07
C VAL A 153 -3.98 8.81 -3.88
N ASP A 154 -5.16 8.16 -3.86
CA ASP A 154 -5.26 6.70 -3.90
C ASP A 154 -5.09 6.19 -5.34
N GLY A 155 -4.38 5.07 -5.53
CA GLY A 155 -4.21 4.51 -6.86
C GLY A 155 -3.18 3.40 -6.97
N ASN A 156 -2.75 3.11 -8.18
CA ASN A 156 -1.70 2.15 -8.51
C ASN A 156 -0.34 2.84 -8.57
N LEU A 157 0.61 2.39 -7.76
CA LEU A 157 1.97 2.93 -7.74
C LEU A 157 2.79 2.34 -8.90
N VAL A 158 3.22 3.19 -9.82
CA VAL A 158 4.05 2.83 -10.95
C VAL A 158 5.35 3.66 -10.96
N TYR A 159 6.45 3.05 -11.45
CA TYR A 159 7.70 3.77 -11.66
C TYR A 159 7.87 4.04 -13.15
N THR A 160 7.83 5.31 -13.53
CA THR A 160 7.95 5.74 -14.93
C THR A 160 8.72 7.04 -15.02
N ASN A 161 9.50 7.20 -16.10
CA ASN A 161 10.30 8.41 -16.38
C ASN A 161 11.20 8.85 -15.20
N GLY A 162 11.72 7.90 -14.42
CA GLY A 162 12.65 8.19 -13.32
C GLY A 162 11.98 8.59 -11.99
N SER A 163 10.65 8.56 -11.89
CA SER A 163 9.88 8.87 -10.68
C SER A 163 8.77 7.87 -10.41
N PHE A 164 8.35 7.78 -9.15
CA PHE A 164 7.12 7.10 -8.80
C PHE A 164 5.92 8.01 -9.11
N CYS A 165 4.92 7.44 -9.79
CA CYS A 165 3.66 8.09 -10.10
C CYS A 165 2.50 7.24 -9.57
N ILE A 166 1.36 7.86 -9.30
CA ILE A 166 0.14 7.16 -8.90
C ILE A 166 -0.91 7.34 -9.98
N GLU A 167 -1.44 6.22 -10.46
CA GLU A 167 -2.52 6.16 -11.44
C GLU A 167 -3.82 5.82 -10.74
N GLU A 168 -4.79 6.74 -10.80
CA GLU A 168 -6.13 6.56 -10.18
C GLU A 168 -7.04 5.60 -10.94
N SER A 169 -6.67 5.23 -12.16
CA SER A 169 -7.38 4.26 -13.00
C SER A 169 -6.43 3.22 -13.57
N LEU A 170 -6.88 1.98 -13.62
CA LEU A 170 -6.11 0.84 -14.15
C LEU A 170 -6.61 0.45 -15.53
N LEU A 171 -5.72 0.46 -16.52
CA LEU A 171 -6.01 0.01 -17.88
C LEU A 171 -5.37 -1.34 -18.17
N ILE A 172 -6.18 -2.38 -18.32
CA ILE A 172 -5.77 -3.69 -18.82
C ILE A 172 -6.01 -3.71 -20.33
N ARG A 173 -4.93 -3.79 -21.12
CA ARG A 173 -4.99 -3.69 -22.59
C ARG A 173 -5.45 -4.97 -23.28
N GLY A 174 -5.31 -6.10 -22.65
CA GLY A 174 -5.74 -7.43 -23.13
C GLY A 174 -6.85 -8.02 -22.30
N ASP A 175 -6.91 -9.33 -22.28
CA ASP A 175 -7.83 -10.12 -21.47
C ASP A 175 -7.36 -10.21 -20.01
N VAL A 176 -8.29 -10.50 -19.10
CA VAL A 176 -7.99 -10.94 -17.76
C VAL A 176 -7.94 -12.47 -17.78
N ASP A 177 -6.75 -13.01 -17.76
CA ASP A 177 -6.43 -14.41 -17.96
C ASP A 177 -5.18 -14.84 -17.16
N VAL A 178 -4.58 -15.98 -17.49
CA VAL A 178 -3.36 -16.48 -16.83
C VAL A 178 -2.19 -15.49 -16.89
N SER A 179 -2.15 -14.63 -17.91
CA SER A 179 -1.04 -13.66 -18.08
C SER A 179 -1.19 -12.42 -17.21
N SER A 180 -2.40 -12.04 -16.87
CA SER A 180 -2.71 -10.88 -16.01
C SER A 180 -3.06 -11.29 -14.57
N GLY A 181 -3.55 -12.51 -14.38
CA GLY A 181 -4.09 -12.97 -13.10
C GLY A 181 -5.37 -12.25 -12.70
N ASN A 182 -5.75 -12.42 -11.46
CA ASN A 182 -6.85 -11.68 -10.84
C ASN A 182 -6.46 -10.20 -10.66
N ILE A 183 -7.42 -9.33 -10.88
CA ILE A 183 -7.24 -7.89 -10.73
C ILE A 183 -8.02 -7.42 -9.50
N ASP A 184 -7.31 -6.81 -8.56
CA ASP A 184 -7.89 -6.15 -7.38
C ASP A 184 -7.32 -4.73 -7.27
N PHE A 185 -8.18 -3.72 -7.47
CA PHE A 185 -7.76 -2.33 -7.53
C PHE A 185 -8.72 -1.40 -6.78
N ILE A 186 -8.15 -0.42 -6.09
CA ILE A 186 -8.90 0.58 -5.31
C ILE A 186 -9.53 1.69 -6.15
N GLY A 187 -9.15 1.83 -7.42
CA GLY A 187 -9.66 2.84 -8.36
C GLY A 187 -10.53 2.24 -9.47
N ASP A 188 -10.77 3.03 -10.52
CA ASP A 188 -11.52 2.59 -11.70
C ASP A 188 -10.72 1.58 -12.54
N ILE A 189 -11.37 0.50 -12.98
CA ILE A 189 -10.75 -0.51 -13.85
C ILE A 189 -11.37 -0.44 -15.26
N MET A 190 -10.50 -0.48 -16.25
CA MET A 190 -10.88 -0.60 -17.66
C MET A 190 -10.17 -1.79 -18.28
N VAL A 191 -10.91 -2.81 -18.70
CA VAL A 191 -10.42 -3.99 -19.41
C VAL A 191 -10.81 -3.88 -20.88
N LYS A 192 -9.81 -3.83 -21.79
CA LYS A 192 -10.05 -3.75 -23.24
C LYS A 192 -10.46 -5.08 -23.86
N GLY A 193 -10.09 -6.18 -23.25
CA GLY A 193 -10.44 -7.54 -23.65
C GLY A 193 -11.56 -8.15 -22.84
N ASN A 194 -11.48 -9.45 -22.64
CA ASN A 194 -12.44 -10.29 -21.95
C ASN A 194 -11.99 -10.60 -20.52
N VAL A 195 -12.91 -11.08 -19.69
CA VAL A 195 -12.57 -11.77 -18.43
C VAL A 195 -12.80 -13.25 -18.64
N MET A 196 -11.72 -14.02 -18.56
CA MET A 196 -11.72 -15.45 -18.88
C MET A 196 -12.12 -16.28 -17.66
N GLU A 197 -12.40 -17.56 -17.95
CA GLU A 197 -12.84 -18.55 -16.95
C GLU A 197 -11.91 -18.61 -15.73
N GLY A 198 -12.51 -18.55 -14.55
CA GLY A 198 -11.84 -18.70 -13.26
C GLY A 198 -11.04 -17.49 -12.81
N PHE A 199 -11.10 -16.38 -13.56
CA PHE A 199 -10.48 -15.10 -13.16
C PHE A 199 -11.50 -14.12 -12.60
N SER A 200 -10.98 -13.15 -11.83
CA SER A 200 -11.79 -12.14 -11.17
C SER A 200 -11.25 -10.72 -11.37
N VAL A 201 -12.18 -9.77 -11.42
CA VAL A 201 -11.91 -8.33 -11.42
C VAL A 201 -12.65 -7.69 -10.27
N THR A 202 -11.92 -7.09 -9.33
CA THR A 202 -12.47 -6.40 -8.16
C THR A 202 -12.04 -4.95 -8.16
N SER A 203 -13.00 -4.02 -8.01
CA SER A 203 -12.76 -2.57 -7.94
C SER A 203 -13.46 -1.95 -6.76
N LYS A 204 -12.83 -0.95 -6.11
CA LYS A 204 -13.50 -0.09 -5.12
C LYS A 204 -14.24 1.10 -5.76
N LYS A 205 -14.18 1.24 -7.09
CA LYS A 205 -14.92 2.23 -7.86
C LYS A 205 -15.70 1.53 -8.97
N ASN A 206 -15.48 1.90 -10.22
CA ASN A 206 -16.21 1.37 -11.36
C ASN A 206 -15.39 0.38 -12.17
N VAL A 207 -16.07 -0.54 -12.84
CA VAL A 207 -15.45 -1.49 -13.78
C VAL A 207 -16.06 -1.32 -15.15
N THR A 208 -15.23 -1.17 -16.18
CA THR A 208 -15.65 -1.17 -17.59
C THR A 208 -14.91 -2.27 -18.34
N ILE A 209 -15.63 -3.21 -18.94
CA ILE A 209 -15.10 -4.32 -19.75
C ILE A 209 -15.61 -4.15 -21.17
N PHE A 210 -14.70 -4.10 -22.14
CA PHE A 210 -15.07 -3.93 -23.57
C PHE A 210 -15.43 -5.25 -24.24
N GLY A 211 -14.97 -6.36 -23.71
CA GLY A 211 -15.26 -7.71 -24.17
C GLY A 211 -16.42 -8.37 -23.42
N THR A 212 -16.32 -9.69 -23.27
CA THR A 212 -17.26 -10.56 -22.53
C THR A 212 -16.65 -11.00 -21.20
N VAL A 213 -17.54 -11.39 -20.28
CA VAL A 213 -17.16 -12.13 -19.06
C VAL A 213 -17.69 -13.55 -19.21
N THR A 214 -16.80 -14.55 -19.17
CA THR A 214 -17.16 -15.96 -19.35
C THR A 214 -16.62 -16.79 -18.18
N ASN A 215 -17.53 -17.43 -17.44
CA ASN A 215 -17.21 -18.20 -16.23
C ASN A 215 -16.31 -17.43 -15.23
N GLY A 216 -16.41 -16.10 -15.23
CA GLY A 216 -15.61 -15.18 -14.44
C GLY A 216 -16.41 -14.48 -13.34
N THR A 217 -15.71 -13.71 -12.50
CA THR A 217 -16.34 -12.91 -11.43
C THR A 217 -15.94 -11.45 -11.57
N VAL A 218 -16.91 -10.55 -11.52
CA VAL A 218 -16.67 -9.10 -11.52
C VAL A 218 -17.40 -8.47 -10.34
N THR A 219 -16.63 -7.79 -9.49
CA THR A 219 -17.16 -7.09 -8.31
C THR A 219 -16.74 -5.63 -8.35
N ALA A 220 -17.67 -4.71 -8.10
CA ALA A 220 -17.37 -3.30 -7.98
C ALA A 220 -18.17 -2.65 -6.85
N ASP A 221 -17.59 -1.71 -6.15
CA ASP A 221 -18.36 -0.86 -5.22
C ASP A 221 -19.29 0.07 -6.03
N GLY A 222 -18.85 0.57 -7.19
CA GLY A 222 -19.60 1.41 -8.11
C GLY A 222 -20.25 0.64 -9.27
N ASN A 223 -20.33 1.28 -10.43
CA ASN A 223 -20.99 0.71 -11.61
C ASN A 223 -20.13 -0.34 -12.33
N ILE A 224 -20.80 -1.35 -12.90
CA ILE A 224 -20.19 -2.31 -13.83
C ILE A 224 -20.79 -2.09 -15.22
N THR A 225 -19.93 -1.86 -16.21
CA THR A 225 -20.32 -1.76 -17.62
C THR A 225 -19.57 -2.81 -18.42
N ILE A 226 -20.31 -3.73 -19.06
CA ILE A 226 -19.75 -4.74 -19.96
C ILE A 226 -20.31 -4.44 -21.36
N LYS A 227 -19.44 -4.07 -22.30
CA LYS A 227 -19.87 -3.62 -23.65
C LYS A 227 -20.50 -4.73 -24.48
N LEU A 228 -20.06 -5.95 -24.26
CA LEU A 228 -20.71 -7.14 -24.82
C LEU A 228 -21.58 -7.78 -23.74
N GLY A 229 -21.26 -8.95 -23.24
CA GLY A 229 -22.15 -9.60 -22.29
C GLY A 229 -21.48 -10.52 -21.29
N SER A 230 -22.30 -11.25 -20.56
CA SER A 230 -21.82 -12.23 -19.58
C SER A 230 -22.43 -13.61 -19.83
N ILE A 231 -21.61 -14.66 -19.64
CA ILE A 231 -21.98 -16.06 -19.78
C ILE A 231 -21.50 -16.82 -18.54
N ASN A 232 -22.42 -17.51 -17.84
CA ASN A 232 -22.15 -18.33 -16.67
C ASN A 232 -21.30 -17.62 -15.60
N SER A 233 -21.47 -16.31 -15.43
CA SER A 233 -20.57 -15.47 -14.64
C SER A 233 -21.26 -14.89 -13.41
N LYS A 234 -20.47 -14.34 -12.48
CA LYS A 234 -20.96 -13.64 -11.30
C LYS A 234 -20.62 -12.16 -11.40
N LEU A 235 -21.65 -11.31 -11.37
CA LEU A 235 -21.50 -9.85 -11.43
C LEU A 235 -22.13 -9.24 -10.19
N HIS A 236 -21.37 -8.43 -9.45
CA HIS A 236 -21.83 -7.80 -8.21
C HIS A 236 -21.45 -6.33 -8.16
N SER A 237 -22.43 -5.46 -8.04
CA SER A 237 -22.27 -4.00 -7.90
C SER A 237 -22.86 -3.54 -6.57
N GLU A 238 -22.01 -3.26 -5.58
CA GLU A 238 -22.40 -2.98 -4.19
C GLU A 238 -23.24 -1.70 -4.03
N LYS A 239 -22.90 -0.64 -4.77
CA LYS A 239 -23.52 0.69 -4.65
C LYS A 239 -23.84 1.31 -6.01
N GLY A 240 -23.90 0.51 -7.06
CA GLY A 240 -24.08 1.01 -8.43
C GLY A 240 -25.07 0.20 -9.23
N SER A 241 -25.00 0.38 -10.54
CA SER A 241 -25.80 -0.29 -11.56
C SER A 241 -24.93 -1.20 -12.41
N ILE A 242 -25.52 -2.20 -13.03
CA ILE A 242 -24.89 -3.08 -13.99
C ILE A 242 -25.52 -2.90 -15.36
N LYS A 243 -24.67 -2.64 -16.38
CA LYS A 243 -25.09 -2.51 -17.77
C LYS A 243 -24.28 -3.41 -18.66
N LEU A 244 -24.97 -4.21 -19.49
CA LEU A 244 -24.36 -5.13 -20.45
C LEU A 244 -25.27 -5.28 -21.69
N ASP A 245 -24.73 -5.88 -22.76
CA ASP A 245 -25.57 -6.13 -23.95
C ASP A 245 -26.41 -7.41 -23.77
N PHE A 246 -25.80 -8.54 -23.37
CA PHE A 246 -26.53 -9.75 -23.05
C PHE A 246 -26.09 -10.42 -21.76
N CYS A 247 -27.04 -11.09 -21.10
CA CYS A 247 -26.80 -11.85 -19.87
C CYS A 247 -27.30 -13.28 -20.05
N GLN A 248 -26.40 -14.26 -20.01
CA GLN A 248 -26.73 -15.67 -20.15
C GLN A 248 -26.25 -16.48 -18.93
N ASN A 249 -27.20 -17.17 -18.29
CA ASN A 249 -26.98 -18.09 -17.17
C ASN A 249 -26.07 -17.50 -16.06
N SER A 250 -26.11 -16.17 -15.89
CA SER A 250 -25.23 -15.47 -14.95
C SER A 250 -25.97 -15.07 -13.68
N SER A 251 -25.23 -14.99 -12.58
CA SER A 251 -25.72 -14.43 -11.32
C SER A 251 -25.34 -12.95 -11.27
N VAL A 252 -26.34 -12.07 -11.26
CA VAL A 252 -26.17 -10.62 -11.34
C VAL A 252 -26.85 -9.96 -10.16
N TRP A 253 -26.11 -9.19 -9.41
CA TRP A 253 -26.62 -8.40 -8.30
C TRP A 253 -26.19 -6.93 -8.42
N ALA A 254 -27.13 -6.01 -8.37
CA ALA A 254 -26.87 -4.58 -8.36
C ALA A 254 -27.75 -3.86 -7.34
N ALA A 255 -27.15 -2.94 -6.58
CA ALA A 255 -27.89 -2.11 -5.63
C ALA A 255 -28.92 -1.19 -6.31
N PHE A 256 -28.69 -0.81 -7.57
CA PHE A 256 -29.64 0.01 -8.32
C PHE A 256 -30.19 -0.75 -9.52
N ASN A 257 -29.78 -0.41 -10.72
CA ASN A 257 -30.41 -0.92 -11.94
C ASN A 257 -29.56 -2.02 -12.59
N VAL A 258 -30.25 -2.97 -13.21
CA VAL A 258 -29.63 -3.92 -14.15
C VAL A 258 -30.22 -3.70 -15.51
N GLU A 259 -29.42 -3.41 -16.53
CA GLU A 259 -29.83 -3.17 -17.90
C GLU A 259 -29.12 -4.11 -18.88
N ALA A 260 -29.87 -4.83 -19.71
CA ALA A 260 -29.33 -5.59 -20.85
C ALA A 260 -30.31 -5.64 -21.99
N SER A 261 -29.86 -5.96 -23.22
CA SER A 261 -30.78 -6.17 -24.35
C SER A 261 -31.48 -7.53 -24.31
N SER A 262 -30.84 -8.51 -23.62
CA SER A 262 -31.45 -9.83 -23.40
C SER A 262 -30.95 -10.51 -22.15
N PHE A 263 -31.85 -11.18 -21.45
CA PHE A 263 -31.57 -12.03 -20.30
C PHE A 263 -32.07 -13.46 -20.61
N ILE A 264 -31.18 -14.43 -20.55
CA ILE A 264 -31.43 -15.83 -20.85
C ILE A 264 -30.91 -16.70 -19.69
N GLY A 265 -31.85 -17.15 -18.86
CA GLY A 265 -31.50 -17.92 -17.66
C GLY A 265 -30.80 -17.08 -16.59
N GLY A 266 -30.32 -17.78 -15.54
CA GLY A 266 -29.58 -17.15 -14.44
C GLY A 266 -30.46 -16.59 -13.33
N ASP A 267 -29.82 -15.84 -12.42
CA ASP A 267 -30.46 -15.20 -11.28
C ASP A 267 -30.03 -13.72 -11.24
N VAL A 268 -31.00 -12.83 -11.48
CA VAL A 268 -30.76 -11.39 -11.62
C VAL A 268 -31.54 -10.63 -10.57
N TYR A 269 -30.81 -9.88 -9.75
CA TYR A 269 -31.38 -8.98 -8.77
C TYR A 269 -31.02 -7.53 -9.06
N ALA A 270 -32.00 -6.66 -9.09
CA ALA A 270 -31.85 -5.22 -9.20
C ALA A 270 -32.56 -4.53 -8.00
N GLY A 271 -31.80 -3.78 -7.21
CA GLY A 271 -32.33 -3.03 -6.07
C GLY A 271 -33.30 -1.91 -6.46
N LYS A 272 -33.41 -1.58 -7.77
CA LYS A 272 -34.41 -0.68 -8.30
C LYS A 272 -35.06 -1.29 -9.53
N LYS A 273 -34.50 -1.14 -10.72
CA LYS A 273 -35.09 -1.49 -11.98
C LYS A 273 -34.31 -2.52 -12.77
N LEU A 274 -35.00 -3.50 -13.32
CA LEU A 274 -34.47 -4.44 -14.30
C LEU A 274 -35.04 -4.08 -15.68
N ILE A 275 -34.14 -3.72 -16.60
CA ILE A 275 -34.54 -3.18 -17.91
C ILE A 275 -33.98 -4.08 -19.00
N ALA A 276 -34.86 -4.81 -19.68
CA ALA A 276 -34.51 -5.49 -20.91
C ALA A 276 -34.75 -4.51 -22.07
N SER A 277 -33.69 -3.83 -22.53
CA SER A 277 -33.71 -2.83 -23.62
C SER A 277 -33.44 -3.49 -24.99
N GLY A 278 -33.63 -2.75 -26.09
CA GLY A 278 -33.34 -3.23 -27.43
C GLY A 278 -34.25 -4.41 -27.83
N LYS A 279 -33.70 -5.66 -27.85
CA LYS A 279 -34.51 -6.85 -28.11
C LYS A 279 -35.55 -7.10 -27.02
N GLY A 280 -35.28 -6.65 -25.82
CA GLY A 280 -36.17 -6.68 -24.68
C GLY A 280 -36.56 -8.08 -24.22
N ILE A 281 -35.66 -9.07 -24.35
CA ILE A 281 -35.95 -10.50 -24.11
C ILE A 281 -35.59 -10.85 -22.66
N LEU A 282 -36.52 -11.56 -21.99
CA LEU A 282 -36.36 -12.06 -20.63
C LEU A 282 -36.92 -13.47 -20.55
N VAL A 283 -36.05 -14.50 -20.59
CA VAL A 283 -36.42 -15.92 -20.74
C VAL A 283 -35.64 -16.81 -19.79
N GLY A 284 -36.36 -17.69 -19.10
CA GLY A 284 -35.79 -18.64 -18.13
C GLY A 284 -35.20 -17.92 -16.90
N GLY A 285 -34.84 -18.66 -15.84
CA GLY A 285 -34.19 -18.11 -14.66
C GLY A 285 -35.11 -17.32 -13.70
N LYS A 286 -34.48 -16.60 -12.77
CA LYS A 286 -35.15 -15.80 -11.72
C LYS A 286 -34.73 -14.32 -11.86
N TYR A 287 -35.74 -13.46 -11.97
CA TYR A 287 -35.55 -12.02 -12.13
C TYR A 287 -36.28 -11.27 -11.04
N THR A 288 -35.56 -10.48 -10.29
CA THR A 288 -36.07 -9.73 -9.12
C THR A 288 -35.74 -8.27 -9.26
N ALA A 289 -36.71 -7.40 -9.10
CA ALA A 289 -36.51 -5.96 -8.96
C ALA A 289 -37.44 -5.38 -7.89
N LEU A 290 -36.99 -4.31 -7.22
CA LEU A 290 -37.80 -3.71 -6.17
C LEU A 290 -38.84 -2.69 -6.70
N GLU A 291 -38.53 -1.98 -7.80
CA GLU A 291 -39.38 -0.92 -8.34
C GLU A 291 -40.10 -1.30 -9.66
N ASP A 292 -39.32 -1.81 -10.65
CA ASP A 292 -39.83 -2.01 -12.00
C ASP A 292 -39.08 -3.09 -12.79
N ILE A 293 -39.78 -3.87 -13.59
CA ILE A 293 -39.23 -4.81 -14.56
C ILE A 293 -39.83 -4.50 -15.93
N SER A 294 -38.99 -4.04 -16.86
CA SER A 294 -39.37 -3.67 -18.21
C SER A 294 -38.78 -4.63 -19.23
N ALA A 295 -39.62 -5.26 -20.04
CA ALA A 295 -39.22 -6.17 -21.11
C ALA A 295 -40.28 -6.16 -22.24
N SER A 296 -39.83 -6.40 -23.48
CA SER A 296 -40.73 -6.55 -24.64
C SER A 296 -41.26 -7.97 -24.75
N VAL A 297 -40.47 -8.96 -24.38
CA VAL A 297 -40.82 -10.39 -24.43
C VAL A 297 -40.42 -11.05 -23.11
N ILE A 298 -41.39 -11.71 -22.49
CA ILE A 298 -41.20 -12.47 -21.26
C ILE A 298 -41.59 -13.92 -21.48
N GLY A 299 -40.68 -14.86 -21.21
CA GLY A 299 -40.89 -16.28 -21.46
C GLY A 299 -40.57 -16.69 -22.89
N SER A 300 -40.79 -17.95 -23.21
CA SER A 300 -40.58 -18.55 -24.53
C SER A 300 -41.62 -19.63 -24.83
N ASP A 301 -41.85 -19.90 -26.11
CA ASP A 301 -42.73 -20.95 -26.58
C ASP A 301 -42.27 -22.37 -26.17
N ASN A 302 -40.99 -22.49 -25.78
CA ASN A 302 -40.42 -23.76 -25.30
C ASN A 302 -40.72 -24.06 -23.81
N TYR A 303 -41.65 -23.33 -23.20
CA TYR A 303 -42.08 -23.49 -21.80
C TYR A 303 -40.91 -23.39 -20.75
N THR A 304 -39.86 -22.64 -21.06
CA THR A 304 -38.77 -22.41 -20.12
C THR A 304 -39.27 -21.62 -18.92
N LYS A 305 -39.16 -22.21 -17.74
CA LYS A 305 -39.64 -21.59 -16.50
C LYS A 305 -38.96 -20.24 -16.27
N THR A 306 -39.74 -19.16 -16.29
CA THR A 306 -39.29 -17.79 -16.01
C THR A 306 -39.98 -17.31 -14.74
N MET A 307 -39.20 -16.97 -13.73
CA MET A 307 -39.72 -16.45 -12.44
C MET A 307 -39.46 -14.95 -12.36
N ILE A 308 -40.52 -14.19 -12.11
CA ILE A 308 -40.44 -12.75 -11.93
C ILE A 308 -40.94 -12.39 -10.53
N THR A 309 -40.15 -11.61 -9.84
CA THR A 309 -40.48 -11.07 -8.51
C THR A 309 -40.35 -9.55 -8.55
N LEU A 310 -41.43 -8.86 -8.22
CA LEU A 310 -41.47 -7.40 -8.15
C LEU A 310 -41.86 -6.97 -6.75
N GLY A 311 -41.14 -5.98 -6.20
CA GLY A 311 -41.44 -5.37 -4.90
C GLY A 311 -40.55 -5.86 -3.78
N ASN A 312 -40.71 -5.22 -2.63
CA ASN A 312 -39.82 -5.27 -1.52
C ASN A 312 -39.97 -6.53 -0.63
N ASN A 313 -41.19 -7.08 -0.53
CA ASN A 313 -41.52 -8.07 0.48
C ASN A 313 -40.78 -9.41 0.33
N ALA A 314 -40.59 -9.92 -0.89
CA ALA A 314 -39.93 -11.24 -1.05
C ALA A 314 -38.42 -11.18 -0.81
N VAL A 315 -37.77 -10.10 -1.26
CA VAL A 315 -36.33 -9.92 -1.10
C VAL A 315 -35.96 -9.58 0.34
N LEU A 316 -36.74 -8.71 0.97
CA LEU A 316 -36.55 -8.38 2.38
C LEU A 316 -36.83 -9.60 3.27
N SER A 317 -37.80 -10.44 2.91
CA SER A 317 -38.03 -11.70 3.62
C SER A 317 -36.85 -12.66 3.51
N GLU A 318 -36.25 -12.80 2.32
CA GLU A 318 -35.06 -13.67 2.10
C GLU A 318 -33.83 -13.11 2.83
N GLU A 319 -33.60 -11.78 2.80
CA GLU A 319 -32.56 -11.10 3.55
C GLU A 319 -32.76 -11.30 5.06
N MET A 320 -33.96 -11.10 5.55
CA MET A 320 -34.32 -11.29 6.95
C MET A 320 -34.08 -12.73 7.44
N GLU A 321 -34.51 -13.74 6.67
CA GLU A 321 -34.27 -15.15 7.01
C GLU A 321 -32.76 -15.47 7.01
N GLY A 322 -32.01 -14.94 6.05
CA GLY A 322 -30.54 -15.09 6.03
C GLY A 322 -29.87 -14.47 7.26
N HIS A 323 -30.34 -13.29 7.68
CA HIS A 323 -29.84 -12.64 8.89
C HIS A 323 -30.25 -13.42 10.15
N LYS A 324 -31.48 -13.90 10.26
CA LYS A 324 -31.93 -14.75 11.37
C LYS A 324 -31.10 -16.02 11.51
N HIS A 325 -30.81 -16.70 10.39
CA HIS A 325 -29.98 -17.89 10.39
C HIS A 325 -28.56 -17.58 10.89
N LYS A 326 -27.98 -16.46 10.42
CA LYS A 326 -26.64 -16.02 10.83
C LYS A 326 -26.57 -15.64 12.31
N VAL A 327 -27.61 -14.99 12.83
CA VAL A 327 -27.74 -14.67 14.25
C VAL A 327 -27.73 -15.96 15.07
N ALA A 328 -28.55 -16.95 14.70
CA ALA A 328 -28.59 -18.23 15.40
C ALA A 328 -27.24 -18.96 15.43
N GLU A 329 -26.51 -18.96 14.28
CA GLU A 329 -25.15 -19.54 14.21
C GLU A 329 -24.15 -18.81 15.13
N LEU A 330 -24.24 -17.49 15.18
CA LEU A 330 -23.36 -16.68 16.05
C LEU A 330 -23.71 -16.83 17.53
N GLU A 331 -24.99 -16.97 17.88
CA GLU A 331 -25.46 -17.22 19.26
C GLU A 331 -24.96 -18.57 19.79
N ASP A 332 -25.00 -19.63 18.96
CA ASP A 332 -24.45 -20.93 19.30
C ASP A 332 -22.94 -20.88 19.59
N LYS A 333 -22.20 -20.17 18.73
CA LYS A 333 -20.76 -19.96 18.94
C LYS A 333 -20.47 -19.12 20.18
N LEU A 334 -21.30 -18.12 20.44
CA LEU A 334 -21.19 -17.24 21.62
C LEU A 334 -21.42 -18.00 22.92
N ASP A 335 -22.38 -18.95 22.94
CA ASP A 335 -22.61 -19.83 24.07
C ASP A 335 -21.41 -20.78 24.32
N GLN A 336 -20.84 -21.37 23.27
CA GLN A 336 -19.65 -22.21 23.39
C GLN A 336 -18.47 -21.43 23.96
N LEU A 337 -18.19 -20.22 23.43
CA LEU A 337 -17.14 -19.35 23.96
C LEU A 337 -17.45 -18.89 25.40
N GLY A 338 -18.73 -18.72 25.73
CA GLY A 338 -19.19 -18.42 27.08
C GLY A 338 -18.79 -19.49 28.08
N LYS A 339 -19.02 -20.76 27.73
CA LYS A 339 -18.63 -21.91 28.56
C LYS A 339 -17.12 -21.98 28.79
N ILE A 340 -16.35 -21.74 27.74
CA ILE A 340 -14.85 -21.71 27.79
C ILE A 340 -14.40 -20.59 28.76
N VAL A 341 -14.90 -19.37 28.59
CA VAL A 341 -14.53 -18.23 29.46
C VAL A 341 -14.92 -18.48 30.90
N THR A 342 -16.11 -19.05 31.16
CA THR A 342 -16.56 -19.38 32.52
C THR A 342 -15.64 -20.42 33.14
N THR A 343 -15.36 -21.52 32.45
CA THR A 343 -14.47 -22.59 32.95
C THR A 343 -13.08 -22.06 33.29
N LEU A 344 -12.47 -21.25 32.35
CA LEU A 344 -11.15 -20.67 32.59
C LEU A 344 -11.16 -19.64 33.73
N THR A 345 -12.28 -18.95 33.93
CA THR A 345 -12.44 -17.99 35.06
C THR A 345 -12.57 -18.70 36.40
N GLU A 346 -13.30 -19.80 36.46
CA GLU A 346 -13.41 -20.61 37.70
C GLU A 346 -12.04 -21.26 38.02
N MET A 347 -11.32 -21.78 37.04
CA MET A 347 -9.94 -22.28 37.22
C MET A 347 -9.01 -21.20 37.77
N ALA A 348 -9.14 -19.96 37.31
CA ALA A 348 -8.33 -18.83 37.76
C ALA A 348 -8.58 -18.45 39.23
N LYS A 349 -9.75 -18.76 39.78
CA LYS A 349 -10.07 -18.54 41.21
C LYS A 349 -9.38 -19.55 42.14
N VAL A 350 -9.09 -20.75 41.62
CA VAL A 350 -8.52 -21.85 42.41
C VAL A 350 -7.00 -21.92 42.28
N SER A 351 -6.46 -21.62 41.11
CA SER A 351 -5.01 -21.63 40.85
C SER A 351 -4.62 -20.64 39.75
N LYS A 352 -3.36 -20.18 39.76
CA LYS A 352 -2.84 -19.31 38.69
C LYS A 352 -2.86 -20.06 37.34
N LEU A 353 -3.52 -19.48 36.34
CA LEU A 353 -3.57 -20.06 35.00
C LEU A 353 -2.17 -20.10 34.36
N SER A 354 -1.94 -21.10 33.51
CA SER A 354 -0.74 -21.07 32.62
C SER A 354 -0.85 -19.94 31.61
N PRO A 355 0.28 -19.39 31.11
CA PRO A 355 0.27 -18.30 30.13
C PRO A 355 -0.59 -18.62 28.89
N GLN A 356 -0.57 -19.87 28.42
CA GLN A 356 -1.38 -20.32 27.29
C GLN A 356 -2.89 -20.26 27.58
N ARG A 357 -3.32 -20.65 28.78
CA ARG A 357 -4.73 -20.60 29.21
C ARG A 357 -5.20 -19.17 29.43
N GLU A 358 -4.32 -18.29 29.89
CA GLU A 358 -4.61 -16.87 30.05
C GLU A 358 -4.81 -16.20 28.68
N GLN A 359 -3.95 -16.50 27.72
CA GLN A 359 -4.09 -16.04 26.34
C GLN A 359 -5.39 -16.56 25.71
N MET A 360 -5.70 -17.84 25.83
CA MET A 360 -6.96 -18.44 25.35
C MET A 360 -8.19 -17.74 25.94
N LYS A 361 -8.17 -17.41 27.23
CA LYS A 361 -9.25 -16.65 27.88
C LYS A 361 -9.44 -15.28 27.28
N VAL A 362 -8.33 -14.52 27.05
CA VAL A 362 -8.36 -13.19 26.45
C VAL A 362 -8.89 -13.24 25.03
N GLU A 363 -8.43 -14.20 24.22
CA GLU A 363 -8.89 -14.40 22.84
C GLU A 363 -10.38 -14.76 22.77
N ALA A 364 -10.83 -15.66 23.66
CA ALA A 364 -12.25 -16.02 23.75
C ALA A 364 -13.13 -14.83 24.17
N MET A 365 -12.67 -14.00 25.11
CA MET A 365 -13.38 -12.77 25.50
C MET A 365 -13.46 -11.76 24.35
N ARG A 366 -12.37 -11.57 23.61
CA ARG A 366 -12.33 -10.68 22.43
C ARG A 366 -13.28 -11.15 21.33
N SER A 367 -13.25 -12.45 21.01
CA SER A 367 -14.15 -13.05 20.03
C SER A 367 -15.61 -12.93 20.43
N ARG A 368 -15.94 -13.13 21.71
CA ARG A 368 -17.30 -12.90 22.24
C ARG A 368 -17.77 -11.46 22.01
N PHE A 369 -16.92 -10.49 22.32
CA PHE A 369 -17.28 -9.08 22.15
C PHE A 369 -17.52 -8.72 20.67
N GLN A 370 -16.69 -9.26 19.77
CA GLN A 370 -16.88 -9.06 18.33
C GLN A 370 -18.18 -9.68 17.82
N MET A 371 -18.46 -10.94 18.22
CA MET A 371 -19.71 -11.62 17.85
C MET A 371 -20.96 -10.92 18.41
N GLN A 372 -20.92 -10.41 19.62
CA GLN A 372 -22.01 -9.62 20.20
C GLN A 372 -22.28 -8.34 19.38
N GLY A 373 -21.20 -7.67 18.92
CA GLY A 373 -21.33 -6.51 18.05
C GLY A 373 -21.98 -6.85 16.71
N GLU A 374 -21.61 -8.00 16.11
CA GLU A 374 -22.18 -8.48 14.85
C GLU A 374 -23.64 -8.88 15.01
N ILE A 375 -24.00 -9.64 16.04
CA ILE A 375 -25.38 -9.99 16.36
C ILE A 375 -26.25 -8.72 16.52
N LYS A 376 -25.74 -7.72 17.25
CA LYS A 376 -26.46 -6.45 17.39
C LYS A 376 -26.72 -5.75 16.06
N ARG A 377 -25.76 -5.75 15.15
CA ARG A 377 -25.90 -5.16 13.81
C ARG A 377 -26.95 -5.92 12.99
N LEU A 378 -26.89 -7.25 12.99
CA LEU A 378 -27.85 -8.09 12.26
C LEU A 378 -29.26 -7.91 12.82
N ASN A 379 -29.44 -7.90 14.15
CA ASN A 379 -30.75 -7.67 14.77
C ASN A 379 -31.32 -6.27 14.49
N ASN A 380 -30.46 -5.23 14.45
CA ASN A 380 -30.91 -3.90 14.03
C ASN A 380 -31.40 -3.91 12.57
N ARG A 381 -30.69 -4.63 11.69
CA ARG A 381 -31.10 -4.75 10.29
C ARG A 381 -32.40 -5.53 10.12
N ILE A 382 -32.58 -6.61 10.88
CA ILE A 382 -33.86 -7.37 10.94
C ILE A 382 -35.01 -6.43 11.36
N ALA A 383 -34.81 -5.63 12.41
CA ALA A 383 -35.81 -4.70 12.88
C ALA A 383 -36.17 -3.60 11.87
N GLU A 384 -35.17 -3.11 11.09
CA GLU A 384 -35.40 -2.16 9.99
C GLU A 384 -36.22 -2.78 8.86
N ILE A 385 -36.08 -4.09 8.61
CA ILE A 385 -36.84 -4.81 7.59
C ILE A 385 -38.28 -5.09 8.05
N GLU A 386 -38.49 -5.28 9.34
CA GLU A 386 -39.79 -5.57 9.93
C GLU A 386 -40.68 -4.31 10.09
N THR A 387 -40.13 -3.10 9.99
CA THR A 387 -40.85 -1.81 10.04
C THR A 387 -41.17 -1.29 8.65
#